data_1feb0bff2c9960190b3e8aac091d02a3
#
_entry.id   1feb0bff2c9960190b3e8aac091d02a3
#
_cell.length_a   1.000
_cell.length_b   1.000
_cell.length_c   1.000
_cell.angle_alpha   90.00
_cell.angle_beta   90.00
_cell.angle_gamma   90.00
#
_symmetry.space_group_name_H-M   'P 1'
#
loop_
_entity.id
_entity.type
_entity.pdbx_description
1 polymer ?
#
loop_
_entity_poly.entity_id
_entity_poly.type
_entity_poly.pdbx_seq_one_letter_code
_entity_poly.pdbx_strand_id
1 'polypeptide(L)'
;MRYLCFSDIHFHGTHRFSHITDEGYTIRELEHLSCAQTLIDICNKEDIDRIVFCGDLYQAVGDNLSTQTQSAVCEFVEKISKIKPLDMLVGNHDLSGTTNFKAVHKLIPFKYFNNVTVYDGPVEKDGIVYMPYCTSDEYATTVLENIKDKKNKVVFSHLELKGINLGNGIETTHGVPLDLLSQFKMTIQGHYHGSSSYGPNIKVIGSTQRLSFKDPGKSRNNIIIYDTETNKVERRSFNCPDWLTFTDDNIDDILTTDLNNYVKVEVSSDILLTDDIKARLDLFKGKDIHIDLTRLSFDKHSSADINQDTAEDEVSIIKQFIEKTDNSEQQKRQLLDEGIRLLDKVKI
;
A
#
# COMPACT_ATOMS: atom_id res chain seq x y z
N MET A 1 -9.78 27.00 -9.66
CA MET A 1 -9.92 26.31 -8.35
C MET A 1 -8.76 25.37 -8.16
N ARG A 2 -8.21 25.35 -6.94
CA ARG A 2 -7.13 24.43 -6.54
C ARG A 2 -7.66 23.33 -5.62
N TYR A 3 -7.48 22.10 -6.06
CA TYR A 3 -7.91 20.90 -5.37
C TYR A 3 -6.71 20.20 -4.74
N LEU A 4 -6.85 19.77 -3.47
CA LEU A 4 -5.92 18.86 -2.83
C LEU A 4 -6.55 17.45 -2.86
N CYS A 5 -5.89 16.51 -3.55
CA CYS A 5 -6.42 15.17 -3.78
C CYS A 5 -5.55 14.11 -3.10
N PHE A 6 -6.17 13.17 -2.43
CA PHE A 6 -5.55 12.01 -1.82
C PHE A 6 -6.51 10.81 -1.88
N SER A 7 -6.02 9.61 -1.60
CA SER A 7 -6.79 8.36 -1.77
C SER A 7 -6.22 7.22 -0.95
N ASP A 8 -6.98 6.13 -0.83
CA ASP A 8 -6.50 4.82 -0.40
C ASP A 8 -5.78 4.89 0.96
N ILE A 9 -6.48 5.41 1.97
CA ILE A 9 -5.97 5.46 3.36
C ILE A 9 -6.02 4.09 4.00
N HIS A 10 -7.13 3.34 3.78
CA HIS A 10 -7.33 2.01 4.31
C HIS A 10 -7.20 1.95 5.84
N PHE A 11 -7.99 2.74 6.55
CA PHE A 11 -8.02 2.70 8.01
C PHE A 11 -8.26 1.29 8.55
N HIS A 12 -7.37 0.82 9.40
CA HIS A 12 -7.48 -0.44 10.14
C HIS A 12 -6.61 -0.41 11.39
N GLY A 13 -7.08 -1.09 12.44
CA GLY A 13 -6.35 -1.22 13.71
C GLY A 13 -5.52 -2.50 13.79
N THR A 14 -5.89 -3.53 13.02
CA THR A 14 -5.24 -4.83 13.11
C THR A 14 -3.99 -4.88 12.23
N HIS A 15 -2.84 -4.95 12.88
CA HIS A 15 -1.57 -5.16 12.23
C HIS A 15 -0.65 -5.96 13.15
N ARG A 16 0.18 -6.83 12.57
CA ARG A 16 1.10 -7.71 13.31
C ARG A 16 2.07 -6.94 14.24
N PHE A 17 2.40 -5.67 13.91
CA PHE A 17 3.26 -4.80 14.71
C PHE A 17 2.50 -3.72 15.47
N SER A 18 1.16 -3.80 15.48
CA SER A 18 0.31 -2.82 16.11
C SER A 18 -0.13 -3.29 17.49
N HIS A 19 -0.11 -2.39 18.45
CA HIS A 19 -0.67 -2.58 19.79
C HIS A 19 -1.49 -1.35 20.17
N ILE A 20 -2.36 -1.49 21.14
CA ILE A 20 -3.17 -0.37 21.66
C ILE A 20 -2.27 0.50 22.51
N THR A 21 -2.29 1.80 22.26
CA THR A 21 -1.57 2.83 23.01
C THR A 21 -2.41 3.34 24.21
N ASP A 22 -1.82 4.17 25.03
CA ASP A 22 -2.52 4.79 26.17
C ASP A 22 -3.67 5.71 25.74
N GLU A 23 -3.63 6.23 24.50
CA GLU A 23 -4.72 7.02 23.92
C GLU A 23 -5.93 6.15 23.47
N GLY A 24 -5.82 4.82 23.57
CA GLY A 24 -6.86 3.88 23.20
C GLY A 24 -6.96 3.57 21.71
N TYR A 25 -6.03 4.08 20.90
CA TYR A 25 -5.86 3.74 19.49
C TYR A 25 -4.70 2.78 19.31
N THR A 26 -4.72 2.02 18.23
CA THR A 26 -3.54 1.26 17.82
C THR A 26 -2.50 2.20 17.19
N ILE A 27 -1.23 1.79 17.21
CA ILE A 27 -0.17 2.54 16.52
C ILE A 27 -0.54 2.81 15.06
N ARG A 28 -1.15 1.82 14.39
CA ARG A 28 -1.55 1.94 12.99
C ARG A 28 -2.64 3.00 12.80
N GLU A 29 -3.62 3.06 13.70
CA GLU A 29 -4.66 4.09 13.66
C GLU A 29 -4.08 5.49 13.89
N LEU A 30 -3.12 5.63 14.81
CA LEU A 30 -2.41 6.90 15.02
C LEU A 30 -1.60 7.34 13.79
N GLU A 31 -0.98 6.42 13.07
CA GLU A 31 -0.31 6.71 11.79
C GLU A 31 -1.28 7.22 10.73
N HIS A 32 -2.45 6.60 10.59
CA HIS A 32 -3.49 7.11 9.72
C HIS A 32 -3.97 8.49 10.15
N LEU A 33 -4.20 8.71 11.44
CA LEU A 33 -4.57 10.02 11.96
C LEU A 33 -3.53 11.10 11.69
N SER A 34 -2.24 10.75 11.71
CA SER A 34 -1.16 11.70 11.42
C SER A 34 -1.20 12.23 9.98
N CYS A 35 -1.80 11.48 9.06
CA CYS A 35 -2.00 11.94 7.68
C CYS A 35 -2.88 13.20 7.61
N ALA A 36 -3.85 13.36 8.54
CA ALA A 36 -4.67 14.56 8.60
C ALA A 36 -3.82 15.81 8.83
N GLN A 37 -2.80 15.73 9.70
CA GLN A 37 -1.94 16.88 9.97
C GLN A 37 -1.17 17.33 8.72
N THR A 38 -0.68 16.39 7.90
CA THR A 38 -0.03 16.71 6.62
C THR A 38 -0.97 17.49 5.68
N LEU A 39 -2.24 17.05 5.56
CA LEU A 39 -3.23 17.74 4.73
C LEU A 39 -3.55 19.13 5.27
N ILE A 40 -3.70 19.28 6.58
CA ILE A 40 -3.95 20.55 7.26
C ILE A 40 -2.79 21.51 7.03
N ASP A 41 -1.55 21.04 7.18
CA ASP A 41 -0.34 21.86 6.99
C ASP A 41 -0.22 22.37 5.54
N ILE A 42 -0.59 21.54 4.56
CA ILE A 42 -0.63 21.95 3.16
C ILE A 42 -1.71 23.03 2.96
N CYS A 43 -2.93 22.78 3.45
CA CYS A 43 -4.04 23.73 3.33
C CYS A 43 -3.77 25.08 4.02
N ASN A 44 -2.94 25.10 5.07
CA ASN A 44 -2.55 26.33 5.75
C ASN A 44 -1.44 27.10 5.04
N LYS A 45 -0.61 26.40 4.26
CA LYS A 45 0.54 26.99 3.55
C LYS A 45 0.22 27.35 2.10
N GLU A 46 -0.73 26.67 1.51
CA GLU A 46 -1.09 26.79 0.09
C GLU A 46 -2.56 27.20 -0.05
N ASP A 47 -2.86 27.94 -1.10
CA ASP A 47 -4.25 28.37 -1.39
C ASP A 47 -5.02 27.20 -2.00
N ILE A 48 -5.60 26.38 -1.16
CA ILE A 48 -6.44 25.24 -1.50
C ILE A 48 -7.91 25.63 -1.34
N ASP A 49 -8.72 25.42 -2.37
CA ASP A 49 -10.16 25.70 -2.33
C ASP A 49 -10.95 24.54 -1.74
N ARG A 50 -10.55 23.29 -2.07
CA ARG A 50 -11.30 22.09 -1.75
C ARG A 50 -10.39 20.87 -1.64
N ILE A 51 -10.75 19.96 -0.75
CA ILE A 51 -10.10 18.65 -0.62
C ILE A 51 -10.97 17.60 -1.31
N VAL A 52 -10.35 16.70 -2.08
CA VAL A 52 -11.02 15.55 -2.72
C VAL A 52 -10.36 14.26 -2.25
N PHE A 53 -11.14 13.43 -1.61
CA PHE A 53 -10.77 12.07 -1.25
C PHE A 53 -11.31 11.09 -2.31
N CYS A 54 -10.39 10.40 -3.00
CA CYS A 54 -10.73 9.55 -4.14
C CYS A 54 -10.92 8.07 -3.77
N GLY A 55 -11.55 7.77 -2.61
CA GLY A 55 -12.02 6.44 -2.24
C GLY A 55 -11.07 5.60 -1.38
N ASP A 56 -11.62 4.51 -0.84
CA ASP A 56 -10.96 3.54 0.03
C ASP A 56 -10.47 4.14 1.36
N LEU A 57 -11.43 4.62 2.13
CA LEU A 57 -11.18 5.11 3.49
C LEU A 57 -10.92 3.97 4.47
N TYR A 58 -11.62 2.86 4.33
CA TYR A 58 -11.53 1.68 5.19
C TYR A 58 -10.79 0.54 4.50
N GLN A 59 -10.04 -0.26 5.28
CA GLN A 59 -9.36 -1.47 4.76
C GLN A 59 -10.31 -2.65 4.61
N ALA A 60 -11.24 -2.83 5.55
CA ALA A 60 -12.06 -4.04 5.59
C ALA A 60 -13.21 -3.96 4.60
N VAL A 61 -13.34 -4.95 3.73
CA VAL A 61 -14.56 -5.24 3.00
C VAL A 61 -15.52 -5.95 3.99
N GLY A 62 -16.76 -5.43 4.15
CA GLY A 62 -17.72 -5.97 5.12
C GLY A 62 -17.89 -5.09 6.37
N ASP A 63 -18.69 -5.55 7.32
CA ASP A 63 -19.21 -4.71 8.42
C ASP A 63 -18.40 -4.77 9.72
N ASN A 64 -17.35 -5.57 9.79
CA ASN A 64 -16.56 -5.77 11.00
C ASN A 64 -15.53 -4.65 11.21
N LEU A 65 -16.00 -3.48 11.63
CA LEU A 65 -15.15 -2.37 12.06
C LEU A 65 -15.11 -2.30 13.58
N SER A 66 -13.91 -2.16 14.15
CA SER A 66 -13.78 -1.86 15.57
C SER A 66 -14.30 -0.46 15.88
N THR A 67 -14.80 -0.27 17.10
CA THR A 67 -15.22 1.07 17.55
C THR A 67 -14.05 2.06 17.53
N GLN A 68 -12.83 1.59 17.85
CA GLN A 68 -11.62 2.40 17.77
C GLN A 68 -11.36 2.89 16.35
N THR A 69 -11.41 1.99 15.36
CA THR A 69 -11.20 2.37 13.94
C THR A 69 -12.28 3.37 13.49
N GLN A 70 -13.54 3.16 13.86
CA GLN A 70 -14.61 4.11 13.54
C GLN A 70 -14.37 5.48 14.18
N SER A 71 -13.94 5.51 15.45
CA SER A 71 -13.60 6.74 16.15
C SER A 71 -12.46 7.48 15.48
N ALA A 72 -11.38 6.77 15.14
CA ALA A 72 -10.23 7.34 14.43
C ALA A 72 -10.62 7.93 13.08
N VAL A 73 -11.46 7.23 12.31
CA VAL A 73 -11.93 7.73 11.01
C VAL A 73 -12.82 8.96 11.17
N CYS A 74 -13.73 8.97 12.15
CA CYS A 74 -14.56 10.15 12.42
C CYS A 74 -13.70 11.36 12.79
N GLU A 75 -12.70 11.17 13.65
CA GLU A 75 -11.75 12.21 14.05
C GLU A 75 -10.95 12.74 12.83
N PHE A 76 -10.48 11.83 11.97
CA PHE A 76 -9.77 12.19 10.75
C PHE A 76 -10.63 13.08 9.83
N VAL A 77 -11.84 12.61 9.50
CA VAL A 77 -12.75 13.32 8.59
C VAL A 77 -13.18 14.67 9.19
N GLU A 78 -13.45 14.71 10.51
CA GLU A 78 -13.79 15.95 11.19
C GLU A 78 -12.65 16.97 11.14
N LYS A 79 -11.41 16.56 11.41
CA LYS A 79 -10.23 17.44 11.37
C LYS A 79 -10.06 18.10 10.00
N ILE A 80 -10.12 17.33 8.91
CA ILE A 80 -9.87 17.87 7.57
C ILE A 80 -11.07 18.68 7.04
N SER A 81 -12.31 18.27 7.33
CA SER A 81 -13.51 18.99 6.87
C SER A 81 -13.73 20.33 7.58
N LYS A 82 -13.14 20.53 8.76
CA LYS A 82 -13.12 21.84 9.44
C LYS A 82 -12.23 22.86 8.74
N ILE A 83 -11.23 22.42 7.98
CA ILE A 83 -10.27 23.30 7.32
C ILE A 83 -10.76 23.73 5.94
N LYS A 84 -11.22 22.78 5.13
CA LYS A 84 -11.72 23.01 3.76
C LYS A 84 -12.93 22.11 3.47
N PRO A 85 -13.81 22.49 2.53
CA PRO A 85 -14.83 21.57 2.02
C PRO A 85 -14.19 20.28 1.51
N LEU A 86 -14.77 19.14 1.91
CA LEU A 86 -14.28 17.80 1.60
C LEU A 86 -15.29 17.06 0.72
N ASP A 87 -14.87 16.69 -0.47
CA ASP A 87 -15.55 15.77 -1.35
C ASP A 87 -15.00 14.36 -1.18
N MET A 88 -15.85 13.36 -0.95
CA MET A 88 -15.44 11.99 -0.70
C MET A 88 -16.10 11.05 -1.71
N LEU A 89 -15.31 10.32 -2.47
CA LEU A 89 -15.80 9.25 -3.33
C LEU A 89 -15.83 7.94 -2.53
N VAL A 90 -16.84 7.13 -2.78
CA VAL A 90 -16.91 5.76 -2.24
C VAL A 90 -15.96 4.87 -3.04
N GLY A 91 -15.03 4.19 -2.38
CA GLY A 91 -14.17 3.16 -2.96
C GLY A 91 -14.75 1.76 -2.79
N ASN A 92 -14.08 0.75 -3.35
CA ASN A 92 -14.53 -0.64 -3.28
C ASN A 92 -14.43 -1.22 -1.84
N HIS A 93 -13.42 -0.82 -1.07
CA HIS A 93 -13.29 -1.23 0.32
C HIS A 93 -14.27 -0.51 1.27
N ASP A 94 -14.89 0.58 0.83
CA ASP A 94 -15.91 1.28 1.61
C ASP A 94 -17.28 0.62 1.52
N LEU A 95 -17.50 -0.32 0.58
CA LEU A 95 -18.78 -1.01 0.41
C LEU A 95 -19.01 -2.05 1.52
N SER A 96 -20.27 -2.15 1.96
CA SER A 96 -20.77 -3.20 2.85
C SER A 96 -21.31 -4.37 2.01
N GLY A 97 -20.43 -5.14 1.38
CA GLY A 97 -20.79 -6.28 0.52
C GLY A 97 -20.61 -6.02 -0.98
N THR A 98 -20.68 -7.10 -1.76
CA THR A 98 -20.19 -7.13 -3.15
C THR A 98 -21.20 -6.79 -4.23
N THR A 99 -22.44 -6.40 -3.92
CA THR A 99 -23.50 -6.66 -4.90
C THR A 99 -24.40 -5.53 -5.34
N ASN A 100 -24.23 -4.26 -5.12
CA ASN A 100 -25.03 -3.26 -5.88
C ASN A 100 -24.67 -1.80 -5.60
N PHE A 101 -24.83 -0.91 -6.60
CA PHE A 101 -24.66 0.55 -6.55
C PHE A 101 -25.49 1.28 -5.47
N LYS A 102 -26.49 0.63 -4.91
CA LYS A 102 -27.29 1.13 -3.79
C LYS A 102 -26.93 0.42 -2.49
N ALA A 103 -25.82 -0.29 -2.48
CA ALA A 103 -25.36 -0.95 -1.27
C ALA A 103 -25.11 0.07 -0.16
N VAL A 104 -25.45 -0.31 1.03
CA VAL A 104 -25.02 0.42 2.23
C VAL A 104 -23.50 0.48 2.21
N HIS A 105 -22.95 1.67 2.35
CA HIS A 105 -21.51 1.88 2.38
C HIS A 105 -21.12 2.61 3.67
N LYS A 106 -19.87 2.41 4.10
CA LYS A 106 -19.37 2.91 5.39
C LYS A 106 -19.26 4.44 5.46
N LEU A 107 -19.29 5.12 4.31
CA LEU A 107 -19.21 6.59 4.26
C LEU A 107 -20.57 7.29 4.50
N ILE A 108 -21.69 6.54 4.65
CA ILE A 108 -23.01 7.15 4.91
C ILE A 108 -23.02 8.12 6.10
N PRO A 109 -22.39 7.82 7.26
CA PRO A 109 -22.39 8.74 8.40
C PRO A 109 -21.79 10.11 8.07
N PHE A 110 -20.84 10.20 7.16
CA PHE A 110 -20.18 11.46 6.78
C PHE A 110 -21.06 12.39 5.95
N LYS A 111 -22.17 11.90 5.38
CA LYS A 111 -23.20 12.76 4.73
C LYS A 111 -23.82 13.77 5.71
N TYR A 112 -23.71 13.51 7.02
CA TYR A 112 -24.24 14.37 8.08
C TYR A 112 -23.18 15.32 8.65
N PHE A 113 -21.93 15.24 8.18
CA PHE A 113 -20.87 16.15 8.62
C PHE A 113 -20.97 17.47 7.85
N ASN A 114 -20.73 18.57 8.55
CA ASN A 114 -20.62 19.88 7.91
C ASN A 114 -19.42 19.89 6.95
N ASN A 115 -19.60 20.57 5.81
CA ASN A 115 -18.59 20.70 4.76
C ASN A 115 -18.13 19.38 4.12
N VAL A 116 -18.85 18.27 4.29
CA VAL A 116 -18.57 16.99 3.63
C VAL A 116 -19.64 16.68 2.59
N THR A 117 -19.22 16.31 1.40
CA THR A 117 -20.08 15.77 0.35
C THR A 117 -19.60 14.36 0.00
N VAL A 118 -20.47 13.36 0.13
CA VAL A 118 -20.17 11.98 -0.23
C VAL A 118 -20.83 11.65 -1.58
N TYR A 119 -20.01 11.20 -2.52
CA TYR A 119 -20.43 10.73 -3.85
C TYR A 119 -20.45 9.20 -3.84
N ASP A 120 -21.63 8.61 -3.89
CA ASP A 120 -21.88 7.16 -3.91
C ASP A 120 -22.45 6.68 -5.26
N GLY A 121 -22.47 7.55 -6.25
CA GLY A 121 -22.80 7.30 -7.64
C GLY A 121 -22.20 8.37 -8.54
N PRO A 122 -22.16 8.15 -9.87
CA PRO A 122 -21.64 9.13 -10.80
C PRO A 122 -22.41 10.46 -10.75
N VAL A 123 -21.67 11.56 -10.60
CA VAL A 123 -22.24 12.92 -10.59
C VAL A 123 -21.39 13.84 -11.45
N GLU A 124 -22.04 14.61 -12.31
CA GLU A 124 -21.42 15.74 -13.02
C GLU A 124 -21.94 17.04 -12.43
N LYS A 125 -21.01 17.89 -11.97
CA LYS A 125 -21.31 19.20 -11.38
C LYS A 125 -20.19 20.20 -11.63
N ASP A 126 -20.52 21.39 -12.10
CA ASP A 126 -19.59 22.52 -12.26
C ASP A 126 -18.32 22.17 -13.08
N GLY A 127 -18.44 21.34 -14.11
CA GLY A 127 -17.32 20.91 -14.95
C GLY A 127 -16.44 19.80 -14.33
N ILE A 128 -16.86 19.29 -13.17
CA ILE A 128 -16.23 18.16 -12.49
C ILE A 128 -17.13 16.92 -12.61
N VAL A 129 -16.52 15.78 -12.88
CA VAL A 129 -17.18 14.47 -12.92
C VAL A 129 -16.64 13.65 -11.75
N TYR A 130 -17.49 13.30 -10.81
CA TYR A 130 -17.17 12.43 -9.69
C TYR A 130 -17.61 11.02 -10.04
N MET A 131 -16.65 10.09 -10.09
CA MET A 131 -16.85 8.68 -10.43
C MET A 131 -16.39 7.80 -9.27
N PRO A 132 -17.27 7.51 -8.29
CA PRO A 132 -16.94 6.54 -7.25
C PRO A 132 -16.77 5.15 -7.84
N TYR A 133 -16.37 4.18 -7.03
CA TYR A 133 -16.24 2.79 -7.47
C TYR A 133 -17.54 2.27 -8.06
N CYS A 134 -17.41 1.65 -9.20
CA CYS A 134 -18.50 1.02 -9.93
C CYS A 134 -18.23 -0.49 -10.04
N THR A 135 -19.20 -1.30 -9.60
CA THR A 135 -19.08 -2.78 -9.68
C THR A 135 -19.17 -3.31 -11.12
N SER A 136 -19.52 -2.46 -12.08
CA SER A 136 -19.57 -2.78 -13.51
C SER A 136 -18.72 -1.79 -14.30
N ASP A 137 -17.68 -2.28 -14.95
CA ASP A 137 -16.84 -1.52 -15.85
C ASP A 137 -17.59 -1.00 -17.06
N GLU A 138 -18.55 -1.80 -17.58
CA GLU A 138 -19.39 -1.42 -18.71
C GLU A 138 -20.27 -0.22 -18.35
N TYR A 139 -20.87 -0.22 -17.14
CA TYR A 139 -21.67 0.91 -16.68
C TYR A 139 -20.79 2.16 -16.52
N ALA A 140 -19.65 2.06 -15.87
CA ALA A 140 -18.73 3.17 -15.68
C ALA A 140 -18.27 3.75 -17.03
N THR A 141 -17.92 2.88 -17.98
CA THR A 141 -17.55 3.24 -19.35
C THR A 141 -18.69 3.98 -20.05
N THR A 142 -19.90 3.42 -20.02
CA THR A 142 -21.09 4.03 -20.63
C THR A 142 -21.39 5.42 -20.08
N VAL A 143 -21.28 5.59 -18.74
CA VAL A 143 -21.47 6.92 -18.11
C VAL A 143 -20.44 7.91 -18.65
N LEU A 144 -19.17 7.54 -18.66
CA LEU A 144 -18.09 8.43 -19.13
C LEU A 144 -18.17 8.72 -20.64
N GLU A 145 -18.61 7.76 -21.47
CA GLU A 145 -18.83 7.97 -22.89
C GLU A 145 -19.92 9.03 -23.15
N ASN A 146 -20.97 9.04 -22.36
CA ASN A 146 -22.10 9.98 -22.49
C ASN A 146 -21.79 11.38 -21.99
N ILE A 147 -20.71 11.61 -21.24
CA ILE A 147 -20.29 12.96 -20.84
C ILE A 147 -19.99 13.81 -22.08
N LYS A 148 -20.59 15.00 -22.14
CA LYS A 148 -20.32 15.96 -23.22
C LYS A 148 -19.16 16.85 -22.87
N ASP A 149 -18.49 17.39 -23.91
CA ASP A 149 -17.40 18.36 -23.75
C ASP A 149 -16.27 17.90 -22.79
N LYS A 150 -15.88 16.65 -22.91
CA LYS A 150 -14.88 15.98 -22.05
C LYS A 150 -13.59 16.78 -21.89
N LYS A 151 -13.09 17.40 -22.97
CA LYS A 151 -11.86 18.19 -22.99
C LYS A 151 -11.83 19.38 -22.01
N ASN A 152 -12.99 19.82 -21.53
CA ASN A 152 -13.16 20.91 -20.57
C ASN A 152 -13.52 20.40 -19.17
N LYS A 153 -13.61 19.09 -18.96
CA LYS A 153 -14.02 18.47 -17.69
C LYS A 153 -12.91 17.75 -16.99
N VAL A 154 -12.95 17.80 -15.66
CA VAL A 154 -12.05 17.08 -14.77
C VAL A 154 -12.78 15.89 -14.19
N VAL A 155 -12.13 14.75 -14.11
CA VAL A 155 -12.66 13.52 -13.50
C VAL A 155 -11.89 13.24 -12.21
N PHE A 156 -12.62 13.11 -11.10
CA PHE A 156 -12.12 12.46 -9.88
C PHE A 156 -12.76 11.07 -9.82
N SER A 157 -11.94 10.02 -9.65
CA SER A 157 -12.44 8.66 -9.78
C SER A 157 -11.79 7.67 -8.82
N HIS A 158 -12.54 6.57 -8.60
CA HIS A 158 -12.04 5.36 -7.94
C HIS A 158 -12.49 4.14 -8.76
N LEU A 159 -11.89 3.95 -9.92
CA LEU A 159 -12.31 2.96 -10.92
C LEU A 159 -11.20 1.95 -11.20
N GLU A 160 -11.60 0.75 -11.61
CA GLU A 160 -10.68 -0.13 -12.31
C GLU A 160 -10.37 0.43 -13.71
N LEU A 161 -9.11 0.42 -14.10
CA LEU A 161 -8.65 0.94 -15.38
C LEU A 161 -7.98 -0.17 -16.19
N LYS A 162 -8.33 -0.25 -17.47
CA LYS A 162 -7.69 -1.17 -18.41
C LYS A 162 -6.40 -0.57 -18.97
N GLY A 163 -5.32 -1.36 -18.97
CA GLY A 163 -4.00 -0.95 -19.47
C GLY A 163 -3.10 -0.31 -18.41
N ILE A 164 -3.43 -0.46 -17.13
CA ILE A 164 -2.56 -0.07 -16.02
C ILE A 164 -1.52 -1.17 -15.79
N ASN A 165 -0.25 -0.77 -15.72
CA ASN A 165 0.82 -1.67 -15.31
C ASN A 165 0.83 -1.81 -13.79
N LEU A 166 0.56 -3.03 -13.31
CA LEU A 166 0.51 -3.36 -11.87
C LEU A 166 1.91 -3.59 -11.25
N GLY A 167 2.97 -3.39 -12.01
CA GLY A 167 4.30 -3.87 -11.73
C GLY A 167 4.55 -5.25 -12.38
N ASN A 168 5.79 -5.68 -12.46
CA ASN A 168 6.19 -6.96 -13.06
C ASN A 168 5.78 -7.17 -14.53
N GLY A 169 5.44 -6.10 -15.26
CA GLY A 169 5.02 -6.17 -16.66
C GLY A 169 3.60 -6.70 -16.89
N ILE A 170 2.81 -6.87 -15.82
CA ILE A 170 1.41 -7.28 -15.93
C ILE A 170 0.53 -6.05 -16.09
N GLU A 171 -0.23 -6.01 -17.18
CA GLU A 171 -1.23 -4.96 -17.42
C GLU A 171 -2.63 -5.46 -17.11
N THR A 172 -3.46 -4.56 -16.58
CA THR A 172 -4.89 -4.84 -16.33
C THR A 172 -5.63 -5.04 -17.65
N THR A 173 -6.42 -6.11 -17.73
CA THR A 173 -7.20 -6.47 -18.94
C THR A 173 -8.64 -5.98 -18.89
N HIS A 174 -9.13 -5.57 -17.72
CA HIS A 174 -10.48 -5.07 -17.48
C HIS A 174 -10.42 -3.65 -16.90
N GLY A 175 -11.58 -3.04 -16.76
CA GLY A 175 -11.73 -1.68 -16.30
C GLY A 175 -12.03 -0.69 -17.43
N VAL A 176 -12.17 0.56 -17.06
CA VAL A 176 -12.40 1.67 -17.99
C VAL A 176 -11.15 1.89 -18.84
N PRO A 177 -11.30 2.00 -20.19
CA PRO A 177 -10.15 2.22 -21.08
C PRO A 177 -9.44 3.55 -20.80
N LEU A 178 -8.10 3.54 -20.75
CA LEU A 178 -7.29 4.77 -20.62
C LEU A 178 -7.55 5.76 -21.75
N ASP A 179 -7.81 5.28 -22.97
CA ASP A 179 -8.11 6.13 -24.13
C ASP A 179 -9.40 6.96 -23.93
N LEU A 180 -10.40 6.42 -23.25
CA LEU A 180 -11.59 7.18 -22.90
C LEU A 180 -11.28 8.28 -21.90
N LEU A 181 -10.52 7.97 -20.84
CA LEU A 181 -10.13 8.93 -19.82
C LEU A 181 -9.17 10.01 -20.37
N SER A 182 -8.36 9.68 -21.36
CA SER A 182 -7.47 10.63 -22.03
C SER A 182 -8.20 11.75 -22.77
N GLN A 183 -9.50 11.59 -23.06
CA GLN A 183 -10.34 12.63 -23.69
C GLN A 183 -10.73 13.76 -22.72
N PHE A 184 -10.57 13.55 -21.42
CA PHE A 184 -10.89 14.56 -20.42
C PHE A 184 -9.74 15.55 -20.22
N LYS A 185 -10.06 16.75 -19.71
CA LYS A 185 -9.04 17.75 -19.38
C LYS A 185 -8.01 17.22 -18.41
N MET A 186 -8.47 16.54 -17.38
CA MET A 186 -7.66 15.88 -16.36
C MET A 186 -8.47 14.76 -15.72
N THR A 187 -7.83 13.62 -15.45
CA THR A 187 -8.37 12.54 -14.63
C THR A 187 -7.42 12.33 -13.44
N ILE A 188 -7.98 12.37 -12.23
CA ILE A 188 -7.28 12.11 -10.98
C ILE A 188 -7.93 10.89 -10.34
N GLN A 189 -7.15 9.81 -10.21
CA GLN A 189 -7.62 8.45 -9.97
C GLN A 189 -7.03 7.90 -8.66
N GLY A 190 -7.91 7.32 -7.80
CA GLY A 190 -7.54 6.48 -6.66
C GLY A 190 -7.35 5.00 -7.03
N HIS A 191 -7.71 4.09 -6.15
CA HIS A 191 -7.75 2.63 -6.32
C HIS A 191 -6.39 1.92 -6.42
N TYR A 192 -5.42 2.51 -7.09
CA TYR A 192 -4.10 1.92 -7.25
C TYR A 192 -3.12 2.50 -6.23
N HIS A 193 -2.42 1.64 -5.45
CA HIS A 193 -1.56 2.10 -4.38
C HIS A 193 -0.25 2.74 -4.86
N GLY A 194 0.23 2.37 -6.05
CA GLY A 194 1.40 2.98 -6.68
C GLY A 194 1.05 4.29 -7.40
N SER A 195 1.67 5.42 -7.02
CA SER A 195 1.48 6.67 -7.74
C SER A 195 2.10 6.60 -9.15
N SER A 196 1.34 7.00 -10.16
CA SER A 196 1.77 6.94 -11.57
C SER A 196 1.10 8.00 -12.43
N SER A 197 1.48 8.06 -13.71
CA SER A 197 0.85 8.94 -14.70
C SER A 197 0.77 8.23 -16.03
N TYR A 198 -0.37 8.33 -16.69
CA TYR A 198 -0.62 7.77 -18.02
C TYR A 198 -0.94 8.93 -18.96
N GLY A 199 -0.03 9.21 -19.85
CA GLY A 199 -0.10 10.41 -20.67
C GLY A 199 -0.05 11.72 -19.85
N PRO A 200 -0.40 12.86 -20.48
CA PRO A 200 -0.32 14.16 -19.82
C PRO A 200 -1.41 14.39 -18.78
N ASN A 201 -2.57 13.76 -18.92
CA ASN A 201 -3.80 14.12 -18.22
C ASN A 201 -4.44 13.01 -17.38
N ILE A 202 -3.81 11.84 -17.20
CA ILE A 202 -4.28 10.81 -16.26
C ILE A 202 -3.24 10.68 -15.14
N LYS A 203 -3.68 10.93 -13.90
CA LYS A 203 -2.82 10.91 -12.70
C LYS A 203 -3.40 9.94 -11.68
N VAL A 204 -2.70 8.87 -11.40
CA VAL A 204 -2.98 7.96 -10.29
C VAL A 204 -2.33 8.53 -9.04
N ILE A 205 -3.11 8.71 -7.99
CA ILE A 205 -2.66 9.34 -6.74
C ILE A 205 -1.68 8.43 -6.02
N GLY A 206 -2.07 7.21 -5.75
CA GLY A 206 -1.41 6.27 -4.85
C GLY A 206 -1.99 6.28 -3.44
N SER A 207 -1.72 5.24 -2.66
CA SER A 207 -2.13 5.16 -1.26
C SER A 207 -1.36 6.17 -0.39
N THR A 208 -1.99 6.63 0.69
CA THR A 208 -1.37 7.59 1.64
C THR A 208 -0.10 7.02 2.26
N GLN A 209 -0.05 5.71 2.47
CA GLN A 209 1.06 4.98 3.04
C GLN A 209 1.01 3.51 2.58
N ARG A 210 2.14 2.83 2.63
CA ARG A 210 2.17 1.38 2.37
C ARG A 210 1.40 0.64 3.46
N LEU A 211 0.64 -0.37 3.05
CA LEU A 211 -0.16 -1.20 3.95
C LEU A 211 0.60 -2.44 4.41
N SER A 212 1.61 -2.86 3.65
CA SER A 212 2.41 -4.05 3.93
C SER A 212 3.72 -4.04 3.14
N PHE A 213 4.61 -5.02 3.43
CA PHE A 213 5.82 -5.25 2.61
C PHE A 213 5.52 -5.66 1.16
N LYS A 214 4.30 -6.12 0.87
CA LYS A 214 3.89 -6.53 -0.48
C LYS A 214 3.30 -5.39 -1.30
N ASP A 215 2.98 -4.26 -0.66
CA ASP A 215 2.44 -3.12 -1.37
C ASP A 215 3.43 -2.60 -2.41
N PRO A 216 2.99 -2.41 -3.66
CA PRO A 216 3.88 -1.97 -4.71
C PRO A 216 4.34 -0.52 -4.49
N GLY A 217 5.64 -0.35 -4.51
CA GLY A 217 6.25 0.95 -4.66
C GLY A 217 6.51 1.73 -3.38
N LYS A 218 7.29 2.78 -3.53
CA LYS A 218 7.56 3.77 -2.49
C LYS A 218 6.33 4.67 -2.40
N SER A 219 5.75 4.79 -1.21
CA SER A 219 4.61 5.70 -0.91
C SER A 219 5.08 7.17 -0.97
N ARG A 220 5.52 7.61 -2.13
CA ARG A 220 5.97 9.00 -2.34
C ARG A 220 5.17 9.64 -3.45
N ASN A 221 4.94 10.94 -3.32
CA ASN A 221 4.20 11.74 -4.30
C ASN A 221 2.71 11.32 -4.41
N ASN A 222 2.12 10.95 -3.28
CA ASN A 222 0.77 10.43 -3.14
C ASN A 222 -0.26 11.48 -2.65
N ILE A 223 0.07 12.75 -2.76
CA ILE A 223 -0.86 13.87 -2.68
C ILE A 223 -0.75 14.62 -4.01
N ILE A 224 -1.89 14.94 -4.61
CA ILE A 224 -1.94 15.76 -5.82
C ILE A 224 -2.58 17.11 -5.48
N ILE A 225 -1.90 18.19 -5.81
CA ILE A 225 -2.48 19.54 -5.86
C ILE A 225 -2.71 19.85 -7.33
N TYR A 226 -3.97 20.07 -7.69
CA TYR A 226 -4.38 20.33 -9.06
C TYR A 226 -5.08 21.69 -9.18
N ASP A 227 -4.57 22.52 -10.06
CA ASP A 227 -5.15 23.81 -10.39
C ASP A 227 -5.91 23.72 -11.73
N THR A 228 -7.23 23.90 -11.66
CA THR A 228 -8.09 23.81 -12.86
C THR A 228 -7.90 24.97 -13.84
N GLU A 229 -7.40 26.13 -13.42
CA GLU A 229 -7.21 27.29 -14.28
C GLU A 229 -5.92 27.14 -15.12
N THR A 230 -4.85 26.80 -14.45
CA THR A 230 -3.53 26.63 -15.08
C THR A 230 -3.28 25.23 -15.63
N ASN A 231 -4.15 24.27 -15.28
CA ASN A 231 -3.99 22.83 -15.55
C ASN A 231 -2.70 22.25 -14.96
N LYS A 232 -2.15 22.88 -13.92
CA LYS A 232 -0.92 22.47 -13.27
C LYS A 232 -1.20 21.38 -12.24
N VAL A 233 -0.36 20.35 -12.24
CA VAL A 233 -0.35 19.27 -11.25
C VAL A 233 0.95 19.34 -10.46
N GLU A 234 0.84 19.40 -9.15
CA GLU A 234 1.96 19.28 -8.22
C GLU A 234 1.77 18.05 -7.34
N ARG A 235 2.86 17.39 -7.00
CA ARG A 235 2.82 16.23 -6.09
C ARG A 235 3.50 16.55 -4.77
N ARG A 236 2.94 16.00 -3.70
CA ARG A 236 3.47 16.03 -2.33
C ARG A 236 3.42 14.61 -1.75
N SER A 237 4.07 14.42 -0.62
CA SER A 237 4.08 13.13 0.08
C SER A 237 3.53 13.29 1.49
N PHE A 238 2.87 12.24 1.99
CA PHE A 238 2.64 12.10 3.40
C PHE A 238 3.96 11.76 4.11
N ASN A 239 4.08 12.20 5.35
CA ASN A 239 5.18 11.82 6.23
C ASN A 239 4.76 10.60 7.06
N CYS A 240 4.80 9.43 6.45
CA CYS A 240 4.41 8.16 7.06
C CYS A 240 5.60 7.21 7.10
N PRO A 241 5.60 6.25 8.06
CA PRO A 241 6.56 5.14 8.08
C PRO A 241 6.56 4.37 6.76
N ASP A 242 7.73 3.97 6.29
CA ASP A 242 7.86 3.11 5.12
C ASP A 242 8.00 1.63 5.53
N TRP A 243 7.83 0.74 4.56
CA TRP A 243 7.93 -0.71 4.72
C TRP A 243 9.09 -1.19 3.85
N LEU A 244 10.23 -1.42 4.48
CA LEU A 244 11.49 -1.68 3.81
C LEU A 244 11.85 -3.16 3.91
N THR A 245 12.30 -3.74 2.79
CA THR A 245 12.84 -5.11 2.77
C THR A 245 14.34 -5.05 2.54
N PHE A 246 15.08 -5.71 3.41
CA PHE A 246 16.54 -5.87 3.33
C PHE A 246 16.86 -7.31 2.96
N THR A 247 17.80 -7.46 2.04
CA THR A 247 18.29 -8.74 1.53
C THR A 247 19.79 -8.81 1.70
N ASP A 248 20.42 -9.90 1.28
CA ASP A 248 21.88 -10.08 1.30
C ASP A 248 22.64 -8.88 0.70
N ASP A 249 22.08 -8.27 -0.35
CA ASP A 249 22.73 -7.21 -1.11
C ASP A 249 22.75 -5.85 -0.39
N ASN A 250 21.84 -5.62 0.55
CA ASN A 250 21.63 -4.30 1.16
C ASN A 250 21.37 -4.34 2.67
N ILE A 251 21.73 -5.43 3.33
CA ILE A 251 21.47 -5.61 4.78
C ILE A 251 22.18 -4.53 5.63
N ASP A 252 23.33 -4.04 5.20
CA ASP A 252 24.09 -3.01 5.92
C ASP A 252 23.38 -1.64 5.92
N ASP A 253 22.49 -1.37 4.96
CA ASP A 253 21.71 -0.12 4.92
C ASP A 253 20.79 0.03 6.13
N ILE A 254 20.52 -1.08 6.83
CA ILE A 254 19.68 -1.07 8.04
C ILE A 254 20.32 -0.22 9.16
N LEU A 255 21.64 -0.12 9.20
CA LEU A 255 22.38 0.64 10.22
C LEU A 255 22.06 2.16 10.15
N THR A 256 21.72 2.66 8.98
CA THR A 256 21.40 4.09 8.73
C THR A 256 19.91 4.36 8.51
N THR A 257 19.11 3.30 8.49
CA THR A 257 17.64 3.41 8.24
C THR A 257 16.93 4.07 9.43
N ASP A 258 15.93 4.91 9.13
CA ASP A 258 15.08 5.54 10.14
C ASP A 258 14.29 4.49 10.93
N LEU A 259 14.38 4.56 12.26
CA LEU A 259 13.76 3.61 13.19
C LEU A 259 12.22 3.64 13.19
N ASN A 260 11.61 4.69 12.65
CA ASN A 260 10.16 4.76 12.52
C ASN A 260 9.60 3.83 11.43
N ASN A 261 10.46 3.30 10.55
CA ASN A 261 10.05 2.40 9.49
C ASN A 261 9.77 0.98 10.01
N TYR A 262 8.95 0.25 9.25
CA TYR A 262 8.80 -1.20 9.40
C TYR A 262 9.84 -1.89 8.53
N VAL A 263 10.51 -2.89 9.08
CA VAL A 263 11.59 -3.57 8.38
C VAL A 263 11.32 -5.07 8.26
N LYS A 264 11.59 -5.61 7.09
CA LYS A 264 11.65 -7.04 6.82
C LYS A 264 13.07 -7.39 6.41
N VAL A 265 13.61 -8.43 6.99
CA VAL A 265 14.94 -8.96 6.64
C VAL A 265 14.74 -10.33 6.01
N GLU A 266 15.23 -10.51 4.79
CA GLU A 266 15.21 -11.77 4.04
C GLU A 266 16.65 -12.07 3.59
N VAL A 267 17.40 -12.81 4.41
CA VAL A 267 18.80 -13.13 4.15
C VAL A 267 19.02 -14.63 4.01
N SER A 268 20.02 -15.01 3.23
CA SER A 268 20.38 -16.40 3.00
C SER A 268 21.12 -17.04 4.18
N SER A 269 21.69 -16.23 5.09
CA SER A 269 22.46 -16.71 6.24
C SER A 269 22.33 -15.75 7.42
N ASP A 270 22.32 -16.30 8.64
CA ASP A 270 22.37 -15.54 9.89
C ASP A 270 23.74 -14.87 10.14
N ILE A 271 24.80 -15.31 9.46
CA ILE A 271 26.13 -14.68 9.51
C ILE A 271 26.06 -13.23 9.03
N LEU A 272 25.15 -12.89 8.11
CA LEU A 272 24.93 -11.53 7.64
C LEU A 272 24.32 -10.63 8.73
N LEU A 273 23.69 -11.22 9.76
CA LEU A 273 23.13 -10.51 10.89
C LEU A 273 24.21 -10.30 11.97
N THR A 274 25.12 -9.35 11.73
CA THR A 274 26.14 -8.97 12.70
C THR A 274 25.51 -8.48 14.01
N ASP A 275 26.28 -8.39 15.08
CA ASP A 275 25.80 -7.93 16.39
C ASP A 275 25.27 -6.49 16.31
N ASP A 276 25.89 -5.63 15.50
CA ASP A 276 25.44 -4.25 15.27
C ASP A 276 24.09 -4.23 14.54
N ILE A 277 23.91 -5.08 13.52
CA ILE A 277 22.65 -5.22 12.79
C ILE A 277 21.55 -5.74 13.73
N LYS A 278 21.82 -6.77 14.53
CA LYS A 278 20.88 -7.32 15.52
C LYS A 278 20.46 -6.27 16.54
N ALA A 279 21.43 -5.55 17.11
CA ALA A 279 21.16 -4.46 18.04
C ALA A 279 20.31 -3.35 17.39
N ARG A 280 20.60 -3.00 16.14
CA ARG A 280 19.83 -2.00 15.40
C ARG A 280 18.39 -2.48 15.11
N LEU A 281 18.20 -3.75 14.74
CA LEU A 281 16.92 -4.37 14.51
C LEU A 281 16.02 -4.32 15.75
N ASP A 282 16.57 -4.43 16.94
CA ASP A 282 15.80 -4.36 18.19
C ASP A 282 15.19 -2.99 18.47
N LEU A 283 15.69 -1.95 17.83
CA LEU A 283 15.22 -0.57 17.98
C LEU A 283 14.05 -0.23 17.05
N PHE A 284 13.81 -1.00 15.98
CA PHE A 284 12.74 -0.70 15.03
C PHE A 284 11.37 -0.92 15.65
N LYS A 285 10.44 -0.07 15.26
CA LYS A 285 9.03 -0.11 15.65
C LYS A 285 8.34 -1.43 15.28
N GLY A 286 8.69 -1.97 14.13
CA GLY A 286 8.21 -3.28 13.68
C GLY A 286 9.26 -3.96 12.80
N LYS A 287 9.56 -5.22 13.13
CA LYS A 287 10.54 -6.04 12.41
C LYS A 287 10.00 -7.41 12.08
N ASP A 288 10.40 -7.92 10.93
CA ASP A 288 10.15 -9.28 10.45
C ASP A 288 11.45 -9.86 9.91
N ILE A 289 11.92 -10.95 10.50
CA ILE A 289 13.23 -11.55 10.15
C ILE A 289 12.97 -12.95 9.62
N HIS A 290 13.36 -13.16 8.36
CA HIS A 290 13.34 -14.45 7.69
C HIS A 290 14.74 -14.82 7.24
N ILE A 291 15.22 -15.97 7.67
CA ILE A 291 16.46 -16.56 7.18
C ILE A 291 16.07 -17.67 6.22
N ASP A 292 16.28 -17.43 4.92
CA ASP A 292 15.95 -18.37 3.87
C ASP A 292 17.18 -19.10 3.36
N LEU A 293 17.49 -20.22 4.00
CA LEU A 293 18.64 -21.04 3.66
C LEU A 293 18.56 -21.63 2.22
N THR A 294 17.39 -21.59 1.56
CA THR A 294 17.26 -22.08 0.17
C THR A 294 17.82 -21.09 -0.84
N ARG A 295 18.06 -19.84 -0.44
CA ARG A 295 18.72 -18.81 -1.28
C ARG A 295 20.23 -18.91 -1.33
N LEU A 296 20.85 -19.79 -0.56
CA LEU A 296 22.23 -20.18 -0.82
C LEU A 296 22.27 -20.68 -2.27
N SER A 297 22.77 -19.81 -3.16
CA SER A 297 22.87 -20.12 -4.58
C SER A 297 23.78 -21.34 -4.72
N PHE A 298 23.18 -22.49 -4.92
CA PHE A 298 23.92 -23.60 -5.50
C PHE A 298 24.27 -23.14 -6.91
N ASP A 299 25.52 -22.84 -7.13
CA ASP A 299 26.05 -22.75 -8.48
C ASP A 299 25.54 -23.98 -9.22
N LYS A 300 24.77 -23.78 -10.28
CA LYS A 300 24.14 -24.84 -11.08
C LYS A 300 25.12 -25.84 -11.71
N HIS A 301 26.40 -25.77 -11.33
CA HIS A 301 27.48 -26.63 -11.80
C HIS A 301 27.85 -27.78 -10.88
N SER A 302 27.23 -27.92 -9.71
CA SER A 302 27.37 -29.13 -8.89
C SER A 302 26.02 -29.74 -8.61
N SER A 303 25.36 -30.32 -9.63
CA SER A 303 24.47 -31.46 -9.38
C SER A 303 25.33 -32.61 -8.87
N ALA A 304 25.73 -32.55 -7.59
CA ALA A 304 26.30 -33.69 -6.91
C ALA A 304 25.18 -34.74 -6.85
N ASP A 305 25.32 -35.80 -7.62
CA ASP A 305 24.48 -36.99 -7.48
C ASP A 305 24.53 -37.44 -6.01
N ILE A 306 23.51 -37.09 -5.27
CA ILE A 306 23.31 -37.61 -3.90
C ILE A 306 22.85 -39.02 -4.15
N ASN A 307 23.68 -40.00 -3.76
CA ASN A 307 23.36 -41.38 -3.86
C ASN A 307 22.29 -41.72 -2.79
N GLN A 308 21.03 -41.60 -3.15
CA GLN A 308 19.87 -41.85 -2.26
C GLN A 308 19.88 -43.28 -1.70
N ASP A 309 20.55 -44.22 -2.39
CA ASP A 309 20.58 -45.60 -1.99
C ASP A 309 21.53 -45.90 -0.81
N THR A 310 22.29 -44.92 -0.32
CA THR A 310 23.26 -45.11 0.77
C THR A 310 23.00 -44.26 2.01
N ALA A 311 21.95 -43.44 2.03
CA ALA A 311 21.62 -42.60 3.20
C ALA A 311 20.67 -43.37 4.14
N GLU A 312 21.14 -43.80 5.29
CA GLU A 312 20.34 -44.53 6.30
C GLU A 312 19.40 -43.60 7.09
N ASP A 313 19.66 -42.31 7.13
CA ASP A 313 18.84 -41.29 7.82
C ASP A 313 19.02 -39.88 7.24
N GLU A 314 18.16 -38.95 7.66
CA GLU A 314 18.13 -37.56 7.21
C GLU A 314 19.43 -36.78 7.58
N VAL A 315 20.06 -37.14 8.70
CA VAL A 315 21.33 -36.52 9.15
C VAL A 315 22.48 -36.94 8.23
N SER A 316 22.49 -38.18 7.75
CA SER A 316 23.46 -38.68 6.79
C SER A 316 23.37 -37.98 5.44
N ILE A 317 22.15 -37.66 4.99
CA ILE A 317 21.91 -36.87 3.77
C ILE A 317 22.50 -35.47 3.94
N ILE A 318 22.21 -34.80 5.05
CA ILE A 318 22.75 -33.47 5.36
C ILE A 318 24.29 -33.49 5.41
N LYS A 319 24.89 -34.49 6.04
CA LYS A 319 26.36 -34.64 6.09
C LYS A 319 26.97 -34.78 4.71
N GLN A 320 26.45 -35.72 3.90
CA GLN A 320 26.94 -35.94 2.54
C GLN A 320 26.84 -34.69 1.67
N PHE A 321 25.78 -33.93 1.88
CA PHE A 321 25.58 -32.67 1.17
C PHE A 321 26.61 -31.62 1.58
N ILE A 322 26.81 -31.41 2.88
CA ILE A 322 27.77 -30.44 3.42
C ILE A 322 29.22 -30.78 3.06
N GLU A 323 29.59 -32.06 3.07
CA GLU A 323 30.93 -32.51 2.70
C GLU A 323 31.29 -32.18 1.23
N LYS A 324 30.32 -32.11 0.35
CA LYS A 324 30.49 -31.78 -1.07
C LYS A 324 30.53 -30.28 -1.35
N THR A 325 30.35 -29.42 -0.33
CA THR A 325 30.45 -27.96 -0.49
C THR A 325 31.89 -27.50 -0.35
N ASP A 326 32.27 -26.40 -1.04
CA ASP A 326 33.58 -25.78 -0.94
C ASP A 326 33.79 -24.94 0.33
N ASN A 327 33.00 -25.17 1.37
CA ASN A 327 33.11 -24.46 2.63
C ASN A 327 34.28 -24.93 3.46
N SER A 328 34.83 -24.03 4.31
CA SER A 328 35.87 -24.41 5.29
C SER A 328 35.33 -25.44 6.31
N GLU A 329 36.19 -26.23 6.91
CA GLU A 329 35.81 -27.23 7.90
C GLU A 329 35.02 -26.63 9.09
N GLN A 330 35.31 -25.40 9.47
CA GLN A 330 34.58 -24.70 10.53
C GLN A 330 33.14 -24.36 10.08
N GLN A 331 32.96 -23.91 8.85
CA GLN A 331 31.66 -23.64 8.26
C GLN A 331 30.83 -24.93 8.05
N LYS A 332 31.48 -26.01 7.61
CA LYS A 332 30.82 -27.33 7.48
C LYS A 332 30.26 -27.83 8.81
N ARG A 333 31.00 -27.66 9.91
CA ARG A 333 30.53 -28.02 11.26
C ARG A 333 29.31 -27.18 11.67
N GLN A 334 29.37 -25.87 11.46
CA GLN A 334 28.26 -24.98 11.80
C GLN A 334 26.99 -25.31 10.99
N LEU A 335 27.12 -25.60 9.69
CA LEU A 335 26.02 -26.01 8.83
C LEU A 335 25.41 -27.33 9.27
N LEU A 336 26.24 -28.28 9.72
CA LEU A 336 25.77 -29.57 10.22
C LEU A 336 24.97 -29.44 11.52
N ASP A 337 25.50 -28.65 12.47
CA ASP A 337 24.85 -28.42 13.76
C ASP A 337 23.50 -27.73 13.57
N GLU A 338 23.41 -26.75 12.67
CA GLU A 338 22.15 -26.08 12.36
C GLU A 338 21.18 -26.98 11.60
N GLY A 339 21.65 -27.78 10.66
CA GLY A 339 20.82 -28.77 9.96
C GLY A 339 20.18 -29.78 10.91
N ILE A 340 20.94 -30.28 11.89
CA ILE A 340 20.43 -31.19 12.91
C ILE A 340 19.40 -30.48 13.79
N ARG A 341 19.69 -29.24 14.23
CA ARG A 341 18.76 -28.45 15.03
C ARG A 341 17.43 -28.19 14.34
N LEU A 342 17.45 -28.00 13.00
CA LEU A 342 16.24 -27.82 12.21
C LEU A 342 15.44 -29.11 12.06
N LEU A 343 16.11 -30.24 11.87
CA LEU A 343 15.44 -31.55 11.84
C LEU A 343 14.71 -31.86 13.15
N ASP A 344 15.32 -31.55 14.29
CA ASP A 344 14.71 -31.77 15.61
C ASP A 344 13.47 -30.91 15.82
N LYS A 345 13.39 -29.73 15.18
CA LYS A 345 12.19 -28.87 15.23
C LYS A 345 11.04 -29.36 14.34
N VAL A 346 11.32 -30.11 13.30
CA VAL A 346 10.30 -30.65 12.37
C VAL A 346 9.70 -31.95 12.87
N LYS A 347 10.38 -32.65 13.77
CA LYS A 347 9.93 -33.92 14.36
C LYS A 347 8.97 -33.78 15.55
N ILE A 348 8.57 -32.53 15.90
CA ILE A 348 7.54 -32.24 16.92
C ILE A 348 6.27 -31.82 16.19
#